data_254f203e62ab4a45517398ae0c96b2be
#
_entry.id   254f203e62ab4a45517398ae0c96b2be
#
_cell.length_a   1.000
_cell.length_b   1.000
_cell.length_c   1.000
_cell.angle_alpha   90.00
_cell.angle_beta   90.00
_cell.angle_gamma   90.00
#
_symmetry.space_group_name_H-M   'P 1'
#
loop_
_entity.id
_entity.type
_entity.pdbx_description
1 polymer ?
#
loop_
_entity_poly.entity_id
_entity_poly.type
_entity_poly.pdbx_seq_one_letter_code
_entity_poly.pdbx_strand_id
1 'polypeptide(L)'
;MIDITKSIKACAAFYGKDADAMELYLKEGEKKALDLNNRGPIKFDDNGNLCKEIRKSYSEYGFYIFENVIDPNELNDIKEDLENLRTNFPTGPDSNLDANGDPAFNADSKSLTLLWSKPLGDPLGGTELANGRHQIKLFEPEAPADAPSAVPVILLGSLQFSDACLRTYAHPKLLKVAESINGEDFAPFNEALFIKEPGVGAAVSWHQDGVTHWDSEDFNEDIHGFNFMVQVYGSTAVNGVWVLPGTHKAGKIDIKKLVTESG
;
A
#
# COMPACT_ATOMS: atom_id res chain seq x y z
N MET A 1 -22.36 5.66 -0.31
CA MET A 1 -21.15 6.51 -0.47
C MET A 1 -20.81 7.02 0.92
N ILE A 2 -19.61 6.72 1.41
CA ILE A 2 -19.16 7.18 2.73
C ILE A 2 -18.89 8.69 2.59
N ASP A 3 -19.42 9.50 3.52
CA ASP A 3 -19.11 10.93 3.56
C ASP A 3 -17.67 11.12 4.07
N ILE A 4 -16.74 11.32 3.15
CA ILE A 4 -15.31 11.51 3.46
C ILE A 4 -14.96 12.94 3.88
N THR A 5 -15.91 13.88 3.80
CA THR A 5 -15.67 15.31 4.09
C THR A 5 -15.15 15.50 5.52
N LYS A 6 -15.70 14.76 6.49
CA LYS A 6 -15.25 14.82 7.88
C LYS A 6 -13.82 14.30 8.04
N SER A 7 -13.47 13.21 7.36
CA SER A 7 -12.13 12.63 7.40
C SER A 7 -11.10 13.56 6.76
N ILE A 8 -11.44 14.20 5.63
CA ILE A 8 -10.58 15.20 4.98
C ILE A 8 -10.30 16.37 5.92
N LYS A 9 -11.32 16.95 6.54
CA LYS A 9 -11.16 18.07 7.49
C LYS A 9 -10.34 17.67 8.72
N ALA A 10 -10.59 16.49 9.28
CA ALA A 10 -9.84 15.97 10.41
C ALA A 10 -8.35 15.78 10.06
N CYS A 11 -8.04 15.21 8.89
CA CYS A 11 -6.68 15.08 8.42
C CYS A 11 -6.02 16.46 8.21
N ALA A 12 -6.69 17.37 7.50
CA ALA A 12 -6.15 18.69 7.20
C ALA A 12 -5.83 19.50 8.47
N ALA A 13 -6.61 19.35 9.54
CA ALA A 13 -6.40 20.06 10.80
C ALA A 13 -5.02 19.80 11.43
N PHE A 14 -4.40 18.65 11.18
CA PHE A 14 -3.03 18.36 11.65
C PHE A 14 -1.96 19.24 11.00
N TYR A 15 -2.27 19.90 9.89
CA TYR A 15 -1.34 20.77 9.16
C TYR A 15 -1.39 22.23 9.63
N GLY A 16 -2.17 22.54 10.67
CA GLY A 16 -2.21 23.84 11.32
C GLY A 16 -2.54 24.97 10.35
N LYS A 17 -1.60 25.90 10.13
CA LYS A 17 -1.78 27.05 9.20
C LYS A 17 -1.99 26.65 7.75
N ASP A 18 -1.57 25.46 7.35
CA ASP A 18 -1.67 24.92 6.00
C ASP A 18 -2.91 24.01 5.83
N ALA A 19 -3.81 23.97 6.81
CA ALA A 19 -4.99 23.11 6.81
C ALA A 19 -5.88 23.30 5.57
N ASP A 20 -6.15 24.54 5.17
CA ASP A 20 -6.99 24.86 4.01
C ASP A 20 -6.33 24.37 2.70
N ALA A 21 -5.03 24.55 2.57
CA ALA A 21 -4.27 24.07 1.43
C ALA A 21 -4.28 22.53 1.36
N MET A 22 -4.14 21.85 2.50
CA MET A 22 -4.22 20.40 2.56
C MET A 22 -5.63 19.87 2.25
N GLU A 23 -6.68 20.52 2.76
CA GLU A 23 -8.06 20.15 2.42
C GLU A 23 -8.31 20.25 0.92
N LEU A 24 -7.85 21.32 0.28
CA LEU A 24 -7.95 21.52 -1.16
C LEU A 24 -7.17 20.44 -1.93
N TYR A 25 -5.93 20.19 -1.52
CA TYR A 25 -5.08 19.15 -2.11
C TYR A 25 -5.75 17.76 -2.11
N LEU A 26 -6.31 17.34 -0.98
CA LEU A 26 -7.00 16.07 -0.85
C LEU A 26 -8.23 15.97 -1.77
N LYS A 27 -9.05 17.04 -1.83
CA LYS A 27 -10.25 17.09 -2.68
C LYS A 27 -9.92 17.07 -4.18
N GLU A 28 -8.92 17.84 -4.58
CA GLU A 28 -8.47 17.87 -5.97
C GLU A 28 -7.83 16.56 -6.40
N GLY A 29 -7.05 15.93 -5.52
CA GLY A 29 -6.45 14.63 -5.76
C GLY A 29 -7.48 13.54 -5.97
N GLU A 30 -8.51 13.49 -5.12
CA GLU A 30 -9.63 12.56 -5.28
C GLU A 30 -10.36 12.78 -6.63
N LYS A 31 -10.67 14.03 -6.95
CA LYS A 31 -11.30 14.35 -8.23
C LYS A 31 -10.44 13.91 -9.41
N LYS A 32 -9.15 14.23 -9.43
CA LYS A 32 -8.22 13.80 -10.47
C LYS A 32 -8.18 12.27 -10.61
N ALA A 33 -8.16 11.53 -9.47
CA ALA A 33 -8.16 10.08 -9.48
C ALA A 33 -9.46 9.49 -10.07
N LEU A 34 -10.61 10.11 -9.80
CA LEU A 34 -11.89 9.68 -10.34
C LEU A 34 -12.06 10.01 -11.84
N ASP A 35 -11.42 11.06 -12.33
CA ASP A 35 -11.46 11.48 -13.72
C ASP A 35 -10.57 10.61 -14.65
N LEU A 36 -9.70 9.75 -14.09
CA LEU A 36 -8.87 8.82 -14.88
C LEU A 36 -9.71 7.62 -15.38
N ASN A 37 -9.53 7.25 -16.66
CA ASN A 37 -10.18 6.09 -17.28
C ASN A 37 -9.36 4.80 -17.10
N ASN A 38 -8.87 4.55 -15.87
CA ASN A 38 -7.99 3.45 -15.55
C ASN A 38 -8.60 2.53 -14.48
N ARG A 39 -9.90 2.31 -14.54
CA ARG A 39 -10.62 1.44 -13.59
C ARG A 39 -11.73 0.63 -14.25
N GLY A 40 -12.07 -0.49 -13.64
CA GLY A 40 -13.17 -1.35 -14.03
C GLY A 40 -12.90 -2.83 -13.72
N PRO A 41 -13.81 -3.73 -14.10
CA PRO A 41 -13.64 -5.16 -13.89
C PRO A 41 -12.48 -5.73 -14.72
N ILE A 42 -11.90 -6.82 -14.25
CA ILE A 42 -10.96 -7.61 -15.05
C ILE A 42 -11.71 -8.15 -16.29
N LYS A 43 -11.14 -7.93 -17.47
CA LYS A 43 -11.67 -8.45 -18.74
C LYS A 43 -10.55 -9.10 -19.53
N PHE A 44 -10.82 -10.31 -20.03
CA PHE A 44 -9.93 -11.04 -20.92
C PHE A 44 -10.54 -11.08 -22.33
N ASP A 45 -9.70 -11.15 -23.33
CA ASP A 45 -10.08 -11.40 -24.72
C ASP A 45 -10.35 -12.91 -24.97
N ASP A 46 -10.76 -13.24 -26.18
CA ASP A 46 -11.09 -14.63 -26.58
C ASP A 46 -9.87 -15.59 -26.50
N ASN A 47 -8.67 -15.06 -26.45
CA ASN A 47 -7.42 -15.82 -26.28
C ASN A 47 -6.99 -15.93 -24.80
N GLY A 48 -7.78 -15.38 -23.88
CA GLY A 48 -7.47 -15.37 -22.45
C GLY A 48 -6.45 -14.32 -22.01
N ASN A 49 -6.07 -13.39 -22.88
CA ASN A 49 -5.19 -12.28 -22.51
C ASN A 49 -5.98 -11.12 -21.93
N LEU A 50 -5.35 -10.34 -21.05
CA LEU A 50 -5.95 -9.11 -20.53
C LEU A 50 -6.32 -8.17 -21.70
N CYS A 51 -7.57 -7.67 -21.74
CA CYS A 51 -8.09 -6.83 -22.82
C CYS A 51 -7.15 -5.67 -23.15
N LYS A 52 -7.06 -5.36 -24.44
CA LYS A 52 -6.15 -4.34 -24.98
C LYS A 52 -6.36 -2.96 -24.34
N GLU A 53 -7.59 -2.60 -24.04
CA GLU A 53 -7.95 -1.32 -23.42
C GLU A 53 -7.36 -1.20 -22.02
N ILE A 54 -7.42 -2.29 -21.23
CA ILE A 54 -6.84 -2.34 -19.88
C ILE A 54 -5.31 -2.25 -19.97
N ARG A 55 -4.69 -3.03 -20.86
CA ARG A 55 -3.24 -3.00 -21.07
C ARG A 55 -2.77 -1.63 -21.52
N LYS A 56 -3.51 -0.98 -22.44
CA LYS A 56 -3.21 0.39 -22.89
C LYS A 56 -3.27 1.38 -21.75
N SER A 57 -4.35 1.35 -20.95
CA SER A 57 -4.52 2.24 -19.80
C SER A 57 -3.44 2.01 -18.75
N TYR A 58 -3.13 0.75 -18.43
CA TYR A 58 -2.02 0.40 -17.54
C TYR A 58 -0.66 0.93 -18.04
N SER A 59 -0.36 0.72 -19.33
CA SER A 59 0.87 1.24 -19.95
C SER A 59 0.92 2.77 -19.98
N GLU A 60 -0.23 3.45 -20.09
CA GLU A 60 -0.31 4.91 -20.10
C GLU A 60 -0.05 5.51 -18.71
N TYR A 61 -0.74 4.98 -17.68
CA TYR A 61 -0.74 5.56 -16.33
C TYR A 61 0.24 4.90 -15.36
N GLY A 62 0.67 3.65 -15.62
CA GLY A 62 1.52 2.85 -14.73
C GLY A 62 0.75 2.09 -13.66
N PHE A 63 -0.58 2.20 -13.64
CA PHE A 63 -1.46 1.46 -12.75
C PHE A 63 -2.87 1.32 -13.33
N TYR A 64 -3.60 0.32 -12.83
CA TYR A 64 -5.01 0.11 -13.15
C TYR A 64 -5.77 -0.34 -11.90
N ILE A 65 -6.99 0.14 -11.69
CA ILE A 65 -7.82 -0.20 -10.56
C ILE A 65 -8.87 -1.24 -10.99
N PHE A 66 -8.67 -2.48 -10.57
CA PHE A 66 -9.64 -3.53 -10.78
C PHE A 66 -10.75 -3.46 -9.72
N GLU A 67 -11.98 -3.55 -10.18
CA GLU A 67 -13.19 -3.50 -9.35
C GLU A 67 -13.85 -4.87 -9.27
N ASN A 68 -14.45 -5.20 -8.12
CA ASN A 68 -15.20 -6.43 -7.89
C ASN A 68 -14.39 -7.72 -8.19
N VAL A 69 -13.11 -7.73 -7.82
CA VAL A 69 -12.24 -8.90 -7.95
C VAL A 69 -12.47 -9.89 -6.82
N ILE A 70 -12.45 -9.39 -5.60
CA ILE A 70 -12.65 -10.17 -4.38
C ILE A 70 -14.16 -10.14 -4.07
N ASP A 71 -14.78 -11.31 -3.97
CA ASP A 71 -16.21 -11.37 -3.64
C ASP A 71 -16.46 -11.06 -2.15
N PRO A 72 -17.70 -10.71 -1.76
CA PRO A 72 -18.01 -10.31 -0.40
C PRO A 72 -17.74 -11.39 0.66
N ASN A 73 -17.88 -12.67 0.34
CA ASN A 73 -17.61 -13.75 1.30
C ASN A 73 -16.10 -13.88 1.52
N GLU A 74 -15.34 -13.92 0.43
CA GLU A 74 -13.87 -13.94 0.48
C GLU A 74 -13.32 -12.71 1.23
N LEU A 75 -13.91 -11.52 1.01
CA LEU A 75 -13.53 -10.31 1.73
C LEU A 75 -13.86 -10.42 3.24
N ASN A 76 -14.95 -11.07 3.61
CA ASN A 76 -15.28 -11.31 5.02
C ASN A 76 -14.30 -12.31 5.66
N ASP A 77 -13.96 -13.39 4.96
CA ASP A 77 -12.95 -14.35 5.42
C ASP A 77 -11.61 -13.66 5.70
N ILE A 78 -11.17 -12.77 4.78
CA ILE A 78 -9.96 -11.98 4.97
C ILE A 78 -10.07 -11.12 6.24
N LYS A 79 -11.19 -10.43 6.44
CA LYS A 79 -11.39 -9.58 7.62
C LYS A 79 -11.38 -10.38 8.92
N GLU A 80 -12.03 -11.54 8.94
CA GLU A 80 -12.05 -12.42 10.11
C GLU A 80 -10.64 -12.93 10.45
N ASP A 81 -9.88 -13.36 9.45
CA ASP A 81 -8.49 -13.79 9.66
C ASP A 81 -7.62 -12.65 10.18
N LEU A 82 -7.76 -11.44 9.61
CA LEU A 82 -6.98 -10.28 10.03
C LEU A 82 -7.34 -9.81 11.45
N GLU A 83 -8.60 -9.82 11.82
CA GLU A 83 -9.02 -9.49 13.20
C GLU A 83 -8.50 -10.53 14.20
N ASN A 84 -8.57 -11.83 13.86
CA ASN A 84 -8.00 -12.89 14.68
C ASN A 84 -6.49 -12.73 14.84
N LEU A 85 -5.79 -12.44 13.75
CA LEU A 85 -4.35 -12.20 13.77
C LEU A 85 -4.00 -10.99 14.66
N ARG A 86 -4.79 -9.92 14.56
CA ARG A 86 -4.60 -8.69 15.33
C ARG A 86 -4.73 -8.92 16.85
N THR A 87 -5.63 -9.80 17.31
CA THR A 87 -5.77 -10.12 18.74
C THR A 87 -4.51 -10.75 19.33
N ASN A 88 -3.68 -11.35 18.48
CA ASN A 88 -2.43 -12.00 18.87
C ASN A 88 -1.19 -11.13 18.58
N PHE A 89 -1.36 -9.86 18.22
CA PHE A 89 -0.22 -8.95 18.05
C PHE A 89 0.48 -8.69 19.38
N PRO A 90 1.80 -8.53 19.38
CA PRO A 90 2.50 -8.04 20.56
C PRO A 90 1.98 -6.65 20.95
N THR A 91 1.99 -6.34 22.24
CA THR A 91 1.52 -5.05 22.78
C THR A 91 2.42 -3.86 22.40
N GLY A 92 3.57 -4.10 21.81
CA GLY A 92 4.50 -3.08 21.33
C GLY A 92 5.74 -3.70 20.70
N PRO A 93 6.65 -2.87 20.17
CA PRO A 93 7.82 -3.34 19.42
C PRO A 93 8.78 -4.22 20.21
N ASP A 94 8.82 -4.05 21.53
CA ASP A 94 9.72 -4.78 22.43
C ASP A 94 9.00 -5.88 23.22
N SER A 95 7.71 -6.13 22.95
CA SER A 95 6.91 -7.14 23.64
C SER A 95 6.87 -8.46 22.88
N ASN A 96 6.96 -9.56 23.63
CA ASN A 96 6.68 -10.92 23.12
C ASN A 96 5.30 -11.43 23.58
N LEU A 97 4.51 -10.58 24.26
CA LEU A 97 3.21 -10.92 24.79
C LEU A 97 2.13 -10.09 24.09
N ASP A 98 0.99 -10.71 23.84
CA ASP A 98 -0.23 -10.05 23.37
C ASP A 98 -0.95 -9.28 24.48
N ALA A 99 -2.11 -8.72 24.17
CA ALA A 99 -2.91 -7.96 25.14
C ALA A 99 -3.50 -8.80 26.30
N ASN A 100 -3.55 -10.12 26.15
CA ASN A 100 -4.02 -11.05 27.17
C ASN A 100 -2.89 -11.55 28.08
N GLY A 101 -1.64 -11.27 27.72
CA GLY A 101 -0.45 -11.76 28.40
C GLY A 101 0.01 -13.14 27.91
N ASP A 102 -0.56 -13.62 26.82
CA ASP A 102 -0.14 -14.85 26.14
C ASP A 102 1.02 -14.57 25.16
N PRO A 103 1.81 -15.57 24.77
CA PRO A 103 2.83 -15.39 23.74
C PRO A 103 2.24 -14.84 22.45
N ALA A 104 2.74 -13.69 21.99
CA ALA A 104 2.32 -13.09 20.73
C ALA A 104 2.66 -13.99 19.53
N PHE A 105 1.98 -13.83 18.40
CA PHE A 105 2.09 -14.71 17.23
C PHE A 105 3.51 -14.86 16.68
N ASN A 106 4.40 -13.91 16.96
CA ASN A 106 5.80 -13.91 16.51
C ASN A 106 6.81 -14.05 17.66
N ALA A 107 6.39 -14.48 18.86
CA ALA A 107 7.24 -14.52 20.04
C ALA A 107 8.53 -15.33 19.84
N ASP A 108 8.46 -16.40 19.05
CA ASP A 108 9.60 -17.27 18.72
C ASP A 108 10.30 -16.92 17.41
N SER A 109 9.82 -15.89 16.70
CA SER A 109 10.39 -15.49 15.39
C SER A 109 11.67 -14.68 15.58
N LYS A 110 12.70 -15.04 14.83
CA LYS A 110 13.94 -14.25 14.72
C LYS A 110 13.87 -13.22 13.57
N SER A 111 12.85 -13.28 12.75
CA SER A 111 12.65 -12.39 11.62
C SER A 111 11.76 -11.23 12.01
N LEU A 112 12.01 -10.07 11.44
CA LEU A 112 11.12 -8.92 11.56
C LEU A 112 9.79 -9.26 10.88
N THR A 113 8.74 -9.39 11.68
CA THR A 113 7.39 -9.71 11.20
C THR A 113 6.50 -8.46 11.20
N LEU A 114 6.66 -7.60 12.20
CA LEU A 114 5.94 -6.32 12.31
C LEU A 114 6.93 -5.15 12.26
N LEU A 115 6.68 -4.22 11.37
CA LEU A 115 7.29 -2.90 11.41
C LEU A 115 6.41 -1.97 12.23
N TRP A 116 7.02 -1.29 13.18
CA TRP A 116 6.38 -0.33 14.07
C TRP A 116 6.79 1.10 13.76
N SER A 117 5.95 2.04 14.13
CA SER A 117 6.24 3.47 14.09
C SER A 117 5.67 4.15 15.33
N LYS A 118 6.15 5.35 15.63
CA LYS A 118 5.37 6.28 16.45
C LYS A 118 4.07 6.63 15.74
N PRO A 119 3.00 7.00 16.45
CA PRO A 119 1.77 7.49 15.85
C PRO A 119 2.04 8.63 14.85
N LEU A 120 1.36 8.62 13.71
CA LEU A 120 1.50 9.60 12.62
C LEU A 120 2.93 9.77 12.08
N GLY A 121 3.82 8.80 12.36
CA GLY A 121 5.20 8.82 11.89
C GLY A 121 5.37 8.36 10.45
N ASP A 122 6.58 8.50 9.93
CA ASP A 122 7.05 7.95 8.65
C ASP A 122 8.32 7.11 8.92
N PRO A 123 8.17 5.82 9.21
CA PRO A 123 9.30 4.99 9.66
C PRO A 123 10.30 4.65 8.56
N LEU A 124 9.91 4.79 7.28
CA LEU A 124 10.74 4.44 6.13
C LEU A 124 11.42 5.66 5.52
N GLY A 125 10.78 6.82 5.58
CA GLY A 125 11.23 8.04 4.90
C GLY A 125 12.60 8.53 5.35
N GLY A 126 13.49 8.73 4.39
CA GLY A 126 14.86 9.21 4.62
C GLY A 126 15.77 8.18 5.29
N THR A 127 15.42 6.89 5.28
CA THR A 127 16.21 5.80 5.89
C THR A 127 16.79 4.86 4.84
N GLU A 128 17.73 4.01 5.27
CA GLU A 128 18.27 2.90 4.44
C GLU A 128 17.34 1.67 4.41
N LEU A 129 16.24 1.70 5.14
CA LEU A 129 15.25 0.62 5.09
C LEU A 129 14.65 0.49 3.69
N ALA A 130 14.25 -0.72 3.33
CA ALA A 130 13.74 -1.02 2.00
C ALA A 130 14.66 -0.54 0.86
N ASN A 131 15.98 -0.73 1.03
CA ASN A 131 17.04 -0.35 0.09
C ASN A 131 17.11 1.16 -0.20
N GLY A 132 16.74 2.01 0.76
CA GLY A 132 16.82 3.47 0.64
C GLY A 132 15.85 4.07 -0.39
N ARG A 133 14.86 3.31 -0.87
CA ARG A 133 13.93 3.78 -1.90
C ARG A 133 13.01 4.92 -1.43
N HIS A 134 12.83 5.07 -0.11
CA HIS A 134 12.07 6.15 0.50
C HIS A 134 12.96 7.38 0.75
N GLN A 135 13.35 8.06 -0.31
CA GLN A 135 14.42 9.07 -0.30
C GLN A 135 14.12 10.33 0.51
N ILE A 136 12.85 10.60 0.78
CA ILE A 136 12.39 11.76 1.54
C ILE A 136 11.58 11.32 2.76
N LYS A 137 11.62 12.13 3.81
CA LYS A 137 10.77 11.97 4.98
C LYS A 137 9.55 12.88 4.85
N LEU A 138 8.37 12.32 5.10
CA LEU A 138 7.14 13.10 5.14
C LEU A 138 7.05 13.90 6.43
N PHE A 139 6.19 14.92 6.41
CA PHE A 139 5.80 15.65 7.61
C PHE A 139 5.13 14.70 8.60
N GLU A 140 5.56 14.77 9.85
CA GLU A 140 5.02 13.96 10.94
C GLU A 140 4.24 14.88 11.90
N PRO A 141 2.92 14.88 11.83
CA PRO A 141 2.09 15.66 12.74
C PRO A 141 2.31 15.24 14.20
N GLU A 142 2.02 16.14 15.13
CA GLU A 142 1.96 15.81 16.55
C GLU A 142 0.75 14.91 16.81
N ALA A 143 0.99 13.78 17.45
CA ALA A 143 -0.04 12.81 17.76
C ALA A 143 -0.91 13.29 18.94
N PRO A 144 -2.19 12.87 19.03
CA PRO A 144 -3.02 13.11 20.21
C PRO A 144 -2.34 12.65 21.50
N ALA A 145 -2.59 13.35 22.60
CA ALA A 145 -1.96 13.06 23.89
C ALA A 145 -2.30 11.67 24.45
N ASP A 146 -3.41 11.10 24.04
CA ASP A 146 -3.89 9.75 24.40
C ASP A 146 -3.50 8.67 23.38
N ALA A 147 -2.70 9.02 22.34
CA ALA A 147 -2.23 8.06 21.36
C ALA A 147 -1.31 7.01 22.02
N PRO A 148 -1.29 5.76 21.49
CA PRO A 148 -0.35 4.75 21.95
C PRO A 148 1.10 5.17 21.68
N SER A 149 2.06 4.61 22.39
CA SER A 149 3.49 4.92 22.17
C SER A 149 4.02 4.42 20.83
N ALA A 150 3.42 3.37 20.27
CA ALA A 150 3.76 2.81 18.97
C ALA A 150 2.53 2.23 18.29
N VAL A 151 2.55 2.21 16.95
CA VAL A 151 1.51 1.61 16.11
C VAL A 151 2.15 0.65 15.10
N PRO A 152 1.50 -0.49 14.78
CA PRO A 152 1.96 -1.36 13.71
C PRO A 152 1.73 -0.67 12.36
N VAL A 153 2.64 -0.89 11.42
CA VAL A 153 2.61 -0.27 10.07
C VAL A 153 2.54 -1.31 8.99
N ILE A 154 3.37 -2.34 9.08
CA ILE A 154 3.48 -3.40 8.08
C ILE A 154 3.62 -4.74 8.81
N LEU A 155 2.79 -5.69 8.42
CA LEU A 155 2.98 -7.11 8.75
C LEU A 155 3.56 -7.80 7.52
N LEU A 156 4.68 -8.47 7.69
CA LEU A 156 5.31 -9.32 6.69
C LEU A 156 4.97 -10.80 6.98
N GLY A 157 4.81 -11.60 5.94
CA GLY A 157 4.56 -13.02 6.08
C GLY A 157 3.11 -13.36 6.42
N SER A 158 2.13 -12.55 6.04
CA SER A 158 0.71 -12.77 6.32
C SER A 158 0.20 -14.13 5.79
N LEU A 159 0.79 -14.63 4.72
CA LEU A 159 0.44 -15.93 4.13
C LEU A 159 0.72 -17.12 5.06
N GLN A 160 1.56 -16.94 6.07
CA GLN A 160 1.85 -17.95 7.09
C GLN A 160 0.79 -17.99 8.19
N PHE A 161 -0.02 -16.94 8.31
CA PHE A 161 -0.93 -16.72 9.41
C PHE A 161 -2.40 -16.65 9.00
N SER A 162 -2.67 -16.56 7.67
CA SER A 162 -4.03 -16.39 7.13
C SER A 162 -4.22 -17.17 5.86
N ASP A 163 -5.12 -18.15 5.92
CA ASP A 163 -5.54 -18.92 4.75
C ASP A 163 -6.27 -18.04 3.72
N ALA A 164 -7.03 -17.05 4.18
CA ALA A 164 -7.74 -16.13 3.31
C ALA A 164 -6.76 -15.19 2.56
N CYS A 165 -5.69 -14.72 3.22
CA CYS A 165 -4.61 -13.99 2.53
C CYS A 165 -3.90 -14.87 1.51
N LEU A 166 -3.64 -16.13 1.83
CA LEU A 166 -3.02 -17.08 0.89
C LEU A 166 -3.91 -17.33 -0.34
N ARG A 167 -5.23 -17.52 -0.16
CA ARG A 167 -6.17 -17.63 -1.27
C ARG A 167 -6.21 -16.36 -2.14
N THR A 168 -6.15 -15.19 -1.51
CA THR A 168 -6.10 -13.89 -2.22
C THR A 168 -4.82 -13.75 -3.04
N TYR A 169 -3.68 -14.14 -2.47
CA TYR A 169 -2.39 -14.14 -3.17
C TYR A 169 -2.39 -15.07 -4.37
N ALA A 170 -3.02 -16.23 -4.26
CA ALA A 170 -3.19 -17.22 -5.32
C ALA A 170 -4.48 -17.02 -6.14
N HIS A 171 -5.11 -15.84 -6.11
CA HIS A 171 -6.40 -15.61 -6.76
C HIS A 171 -6.31 -15.80 -8.28
N PRO A 172 -7.10 -16.75 -8.89
CA PRO A 172 -6.90 -17.17 -10.26
C PRO A 172 -6.94 -16.04 -11.30
N LYS A 173 -7.87 -15.08 -11.13
CA LYS A 173 -7.96 -13.94 -12.06
C LYS A 173 -6.76 -13.01 -11.95
N LEU A 174 -6.20 -12.80 -10.75
CA LEU A 174 -5.02 -11.98 -10.56
C LEU A 174 -3.77 -12.65 -11.12
N LEU A 175 -3.61 -13.96 -10.91
CA LEU A 175 -2.54 -14.73 -11.54
C LEU A 175 -2.63 -14.66 -13.07
N LYS A 176 -3.84 -14.76 -13.63
CA LYS A 176 -4.03 -14.63 -15.09
C LYS A 176 -3.73 -13.22 -15.61
N VAL A 177 -3.97 -12.19 -14.82
CA VAL A 177 -3.52 -10.81 -15.13
C VAL A 177 -1.98 -10.74 -15.14
N ALA A 178 -1.32 -11.33 -14.14
CA ALA A 178 0.14 -11.37 -14.05
C ALA A 178 0.76 -12.08 -15.26
N GLU A 179 0.23 -13.25 -15.62
CA GLU A 179 0.61 -13.99 -16.81
C GLU A 179 0.44 -13.17 -18.09
N SER A 180 -0.67 -12.41 -18.20
CA SER A 180 -0.93 -11.58 -19.38
C SER A 180 0.03 -10.39 -19.52
N ILE A 181 0.68 -9.94 -18.42
CA ILE A 181 1.64 -8.84 -18.41
C ILE A 181 3.07 -9.38 -18.57
N ASN A 182 3.45 -10.36 -17.78
CA ASN A 182 4.84 -10.84 -17.67
C ASN A 182 5.11 -12.18 -18.35
N GLY A 183 4.10 -12.82 -18.97
CA GLY A 183 4.24 -14.16 -19.53
C GLY A 183 4.02 -15.27 -18.50
N GLU A 184 4.09 -16.52 -18.96
CA GLU A 184 3.75 -17.71 -18.16
C GLU A 184 4.76 -18.00 -17.03
N ASP A 185 6.00 -17.56 -17.20
CA ASP A 185 7.11 -17.83 -16.27
C ASP A 185 7.31 -16.75 -15.20
N PHE A 186 6.28 -15.95 -14.89
CA PHE A 186 6.37 -14.96 -13.82
C PHE A 186 6.55 -15.63 -12.46
N ALA A 187 7.32 -15.00 -11.58
CA ALA A 187 7.53 -15.45 -10.21
C ALA A 187 6.85 -14.49 -9.20
N PRO A 188 5.97 -15.00 -8.33
CA PRO A 188 5.54 -14.24 -7.17
C PRO A 188 6.74 -13.94 -6.26
N PHE A 189 6.85 -12.71 -5.80
CA PHE A 189 8.05 -12.26 -5.10
C PHE A 189 7.82 -12.04 -3.61
N ASN A 190 6.85 -11.22 -3.23
CA ASN A 190 6.68 -10.78 -1.86
C ASN A 190 5.23 -10.47 -1.54
N GLU A 191 4.90 -10.38 -0.26
CA GLU A 191 3.62 -9.88 0.23
C GLU A 191 3.81 -9.08 1.52
N ALA A 192 2.91 -8.14 1.76
CA ALA A 192 2.87 -7.35 2.99
C ALA A 192 1.45 -6.84 3.24
N LEU A 193 1.05 -6.80 4.51
CA LEU A 193 -0.15 -6.09 4.95
C LEU A 193 0.22 -4.72 5.48
N PHE A 194 -0.30 -3.67 4.86
CA PHE A 194 -0.17 -2.31 5.35
C PHE A 194 -1.30 -1.99 6.32
N ILE A 195 -0.94 -1.58 7.54
CA ILE A 195 -1.87 -1.31 8.63
C ILE A 195 -1.97 0.20 8.83
N LYS A 196 -3.18 0.72 8.71
CA LYS A 196 -3.49 2.13 8.95
C LYS A 196 -4.43 2.25 10.13
N GLU A 197 -3.87 2.39 11.32
CA GLU A 197 -4.66 2.57 12.53
C GLU A 197 -5.48 3.87 12.46
N PRO A 198 -6.79 3.83 12.74
CA PRO A 198 -7.62 5.02 12.67
C PRO A 198 -7.09 6.18 13.51
N GLY A 199 -6.91 7.34 12.91
CA GLY A 199 -6.48 8.57 13.59
C GLY A 199 -5.00 8.66 13.97
N VAL A 200 -4.26 7.55 13.97
CA VAL A 200 -2.85 7.49 14.42
C VAL A 200 -1.92 6.71 13.48
N GLY A 201 -2.46 6.16 12.40
CA GLY A 201 -1.70 5.33 11.47
C GLY A 201 -0.52 6.06 10.84
N ALA A 202 0.60 5.37 10.72
CA ALA A 202 1.82 5.91 10.13
C ALA A 202 1.72 6.14 8.62
N ALA A 203 2.48 7.09 8.11
CA ALA A 203 2.64 7.34 6.70
C ALA A 203 3.66 6.37 6.07
N VAL A 204 3.59 6.25 4.75
CA VAL A 204 4.63 5.64 3.93
C VAL A 204 5.00 6.65 2.86
N SER A 205 6.24 7.12 2.91
CA SER A 205 6.73 8.20 2.04
C SER A 205 6.77 7.82 0.57
N TRP A 206 6.81 8.84 -0.28
CA TRP A 206 6.94 8.69 -1.73
C TRP A 206 8.16 7.85 -2.09
N HIS A 207 7.94 6.87 -2.96
CA HIS A 207 8.98 5.97 -3.46
C HIS A 207 8.56 5.41 -4.82
N GLN A 208 9.52 4.81 -5.50
CA GLN A 208 9.26 3.94 -6.64
C GLN A 208 9.55 2.51 -6.19
N ASP A 209 8.65 1.58 -6.55
CA ASP A 209 8.94 0.16 -6.42
C ASP A 209 9.96 -0.27 -7.48
N GLY A 210 10.64 -1.38 -7.25
CA GLY A 210 11.56 -1.92 -8.24
C GLY A 210 12.95 -1.28 -8.31
N VAL A 211 13.36 -0.51 -7.30
CA VAL A 211 14.72 0.09 -7.23
C VAL A 211 15.83 -0.94 -7.47
N THR A 212 15.64 -2.19 -7.04
CA THR A 212 16.59 -3.28 -7.28
C THR A 212 16.57 -3.80 -8.71
N HIS A 213 15.52 -3.55 -9.49
CA HIS A 213 15.41 -4.00 -10.89
C HIS A 213 15.96 -2.98 -11.86
N TRP A 214 15.85 -1.68 -11.56
CA TRP A 214 16.20 -0.60 -12.47
C TRP A 214 17.69 -0.46 -12.73
N ASP A 215 18.51 -0.98 -11.84
CA ASP A 215 19.98 -1.02 -11.98
C ASP A 215 20.44 -2.42 -12.47
N SER A 216 19.53 -3.34 -12.82
CA SER A 216 19.86 -4.66 -13.36
C SER A 216 20.27 -4.55 -14.82
N GLU A 217 21.31 -5.28 -15.21
CA GLU A 217 21.75 -5.38 -16.61
C GLU A 217 20.67 -6.06 -17.50
N ASP A 218 19.79 -6.87 -16.88
CA ASP A 218 18.71 -7.59 -17.56
C ASP A 218 17.38 -6.82 -17.51
N PHE A 219 17.38 -5.56 -17.11
CA PHE A 219 16.15 -4.76 -17.04
C PHE A 219 15.49 -4.66 -18.41
N ASN A 220 14.21 -5.04 -18.46
CA ASN A 220 13.39 -4.97 -19.66
C ASN A 220 12.11 -4.17 -19.33
N GLU A 221 11.90 -3.08 -20.05
CA GLU A 221 10.73 -2.21 -19.86
C GLU A 221 9.39 -2.89 -20.15
N ASP A 222 9.39 -3.94 -20.99
CA ASP A 222 8.20 -4.69 -21.37
C ASP A 222 7.85 -5.79 -20.34
N ILE A 223 8.83 -6.23 -19.53
CA ILE A 223 8.68 -7.25 -18.50
C ILE A 223 9.19 -6.66 -17.18
N HIS A 224 8.29 -6.37 -16.26
CA HIS A 224 8.63 -5.65 -15.03
C HIS A 224 7.87 -6.18 -13.82
N GLY A 225 8.43 -5.94 -12.64
CA GLY A 225 7.73 -6.19 -11.38
C GLY A 225 6.56 -5.22 -11.20
N PHE A 226 5.46 -5.71 -10.65
CA PHE A 226 4.33 -4.88 -10.22
C PHE A 226 3.67 -5.50 -8.99
N ASN A 227 2.87 -4.71 -8.28
CA ASN A 227 2.17 -5.14 -7.09
C ASN A 227 0.66 -5.14 -7.32
N PHE A 228 -0.03 -6.15 -6.80
CA PHE A 228 -1.45 -6.05 -6.54
C PHE A 228 -1.66 -5.50 -5.12
N MET A 229 -2.43 -4.43 -5.00
CA MET A 229 -2.85 -3.91 -3.71
C MET A 229 -4.33 -4.15 -3.50
N VAL A 230 -4.68 -5.00 -2.55
CA VAL A 230 -6.06 -5.31 -2.18
C VAL A 230 -6.49 -4.40 -1.04
N GLN A 231 -7.56 -3.63 -1.26
CA GLN A 231 -8.13 -2.72 -0.27
C GLN A 231 -9.22 -3.43 0.53
N VAL A 232 -8.87 -3.96 1.69
CA VAL A 232 -9.76 -4.79 2.53
C VAL A 232 -10.87 -3.95 3.18
N TYR A 233 -10.51 -2.79 3.75
CA TYR A 233 -11.46 -1.90 4.46
C TYR A 233 -11.85 -0.66 3.64
N GLY A 234 -11.39 -0.60 2.39
CA GLY A 234 -11.55 0.57 1.54
C GLY A 234 -10.50 1.66 1.81
N SER A 235 -10.42 2.60 0.88
CA SER A 235 -9.51 3.74 0.98
C SER A 235 -10.17 5.03 0.51
N THR A 236 -9.66 6.13 1.04
CA THR A 236 -10.06 7.50 0.68
C THR A 236 -8.80 8.31 0.36
N ALA A 237 -8.95 9.54 -0.03
CA ALA A 237 -7.81 10.45 -0.21
C ALA A 237 -6.97 10.63 1.06
N VAL A 238 -7.53 10.33 2.23
CA VAL A 238 -6.85 10.50 3.53
C VAL A 238 -5.95 9.33 3.89
N ASN A 239 -6.36 8.10 3.58
CA ASN A 239 -5.67 6.87 3.99
C ASN A 239 -5.27 5.96 2.82
N GLY A 240 -5.57 6.37 1.60
CA GLY A 240 -5.29 5.62 0.39
C GLY A 240 -3.87 5.80 -0.13
N VAL A 241 -3.57 5.06 -1.18
CA VAL A 241 -2.34 5.21 -1.94
C VAL A 241 -2.46 6.40 -2.88
N TRP A 242 -1.46 7.25 -2.86
CA TRP A 242 -1.29 8.32 -3.84
C TRP A 242 -0.31 7.87 -4.91
N VAL A 243 -0.65 8.11 -6.17
CA VAL A 243 0.15 7.73 -7.32
C VAL A 243 0.35 8.94 -8.23
N LEU A 244 1.54 9.10 -8.76
CA LEU A 244 1.84 10.06 -9.83
C LEU A 244 1.77 9.32 -11.17
N PRO A 245 0.68 9.47 -11.94
CA PRO A 245 0.48 8.74 -13.19
C PRO A 245 1.60 9.02 -14.20
N GLY A 246 2.04 7.97 -14.92
CA GLY A 246 3.02 8.08 -16.00
C GLY A 246 4.49 8.12 -15.55
N THR A 247 4.78 8.19 -14.24
CA THR A 247 6.16 8.27 -13.74
C THR A 247 6.97 6.99 -13.94
N HIS A 248 6.31 5.85 -14.12
CA HIS A 248 6.96 4.57 -14.47
C HIS A 248 7.76 4.66 -15.79
N LYS A 249 7.42 5.59 -16.70
CA LYS A 249 8.14 5.83 -17.97
C LYS A 249 9.38 6.70 -17.82
N ALA A 250 9.56 7.33 -16.67
CA ALA A 250 10.67 8.25 -16.44
C ALA A 250 11.96 7.54 -15.97
N GLY A 251 11.95 6.22 -15.85
CA GLY A 251 13.06 5.47 -15.26
C GLY A 251 13.18 5.72 -13.75
N LYS A 252 14.35 5.48 -13.21
CA LYS A 252 14.66 5.74 -11.79
C LYS A 252 14.69 7.25 -11.53
N ILE A 253 13.85 7.71 -10.61
CA ILE A 253 13.68 9.13 -10.30
C ILE A 253 14.46 9.47 -9.02
N ASP A 254 15.22 10.55 -9.03
CA ASP A 254 15.74 11.18 -7.83
C ASP A 254 14.64 12.04 -7.18
N ILE A 255 13.85 11.40 -6.31
CA ILE A 255 12.72 12.03 -5.62
C ILE A 255 13.21 13.16 -4.72
N LYS A 256 14.35 12.97 -4.05
CA LYS A 256 14.92 13.98 -3.16
C LYS A 256 15.26 15.26 -3.92
N LYS A 257 15.88 15.13 -5.08
CA LYS A 257 16.22 16.27 -5.94
C LYS A 257 14.94 16.97 -6.42
N LEU A 258 13.96 16.23 -6.91
CA LEU A 258 12.69 16.82 -7.39
C LEU A 258 11.97 17.62 -6.31
N VAL A 259 11.88 17.09 -5.09
CA VAL A 259 11.24 17.79 -3.96
C VAL A 259 12.02 19.04 -3.57
N THR A 260 13.35 19.00 -3.60
CA THR A 260 14.20 20.14 -3.27
C THR A 260 14.11 21.26 -4.33
N GLU A 261 14.00 20.91 -5.63
CA GLU A 261 13.92 21.87 -6.73
C GLU A 261 12.52 22.45 -6.94
N SER A 262 11.48 21.74 -6.51
CA SER A 262 10.07 22.21 -6.64
C SER A 262 9.63 23.15 -5.52
N GLY A 263 10.46 23.40 -4.52
CA GLY A 263 10.28 24.43 -3.52
C GLY A 263 9.39 24.11 -2.36
#